data_8ae6ca0a15b36473758978fa78c6204c
#
_entry.id   8ae6ca0a15b36473758978fa78c6204c
#
_cell.length_a   1.000
_cell.length_b   1.000
_cell.length_c   1.000
_cell.angle_alpha   90.00
_cell.angle_beta   90.00
_cell.angle_gamma   90.00
#
_symmetry.space_group_name_H-M   'P 1'
#
loop_
_entity.id
_entity.type
_entity.pdbx_description
1 polymer ?
#
loop_
_entity_poly.entity_id
_entity_poly.type
_entity_poly.pdbx_seq_one_letter_code
_entity_poly.pdbx_strand_id
1 'polypeptide(L)'
;MSERLRLRISGMTWTVRVAGHGPPVLLLHGFSGSGLSWAGLAGLGERFRVIVPDLPGHGGTGWEAAPAGDGDAGAAGAAGVVGAAIEAPATGAPDARPRASVERTADDLAVIARRLGADRLDAVGYSMGARIALRLAIAHPDLVRRLVLEAPSAGIAGAAARAERAAADAERARLVVGEGIEAFARRWEAEPVLAGEAALPAAPRERQRAIRRANTPLGLAASLVHGGQGAMEPLQDHLAEVAAPTLVIVGAVDPARSRAEEVAAGIPAARLAVVPGAGHAPHVERPERFHSLVLDFLTETAA
;
A
#
# COMPACT_ATOMS: atom_id res chain seq x y z
N MET A 1 -15.26 -18.18 5.92
CA MET A 1 -14.75 -17.46 7.13
C MET A 1 -13.37 -16.95 6.80
N SER A 2 -13.00 -15.74 7.23
CA SER A 2 -11.63 -15.22 7.05
C SER A 2 -10.78 -15.59 8.27
N GLU A 3 -9.59 -16.12 8.02
CA GLU A 3 -8.58 -16.38 9.04
C GLU A 3 -7.69 -15.15 9.18
N ARG A 4 -7.31 -14.79 10.42
CA ARG A 4 -6.37 -13.72 10.70
C ARG A 4 -5.09 -14.31 11.26
N LEU A 5 -4.02 -14.20 10.50
CA LEU A 5 -2.69 -14.72 10.85
C LEU A 5 -1.78 -13.61 11.37
N ARG A 6 -0.84 -14.00 12.22
CA ARG A 6 0.29 -13.16 12.64
C ARG A 6 1.59 -13.85 12.24
N LEU A 7 2.34 -13.23 11.35
CA LEU A 7 3.57 -13.79 10.79
C LEU A 7 4.77 -12.91 11.17
N ARG A 8 5.83 -13.52 11.70
CA ARG A 8 7.10 -12.78 11.93
C ARG A 8 7.95 -12.89 10.67
N ILE A 9 8.18 -11.76 10.04
CA ILE A 9 9.01 -11.61 8.83
C ILE A 9 9.93 -10.41 9.05
N SER A 10 11.23 -10.61 8.89
CA SER A 10 12.24 -9.54 8.89
C SER A 10 12.20 -8.64 10.14
N GLY A 11 11.91 -9.23 11.33
CA GLY A 11 11.80 -8.49 12.59
C GLY A 11 10.54 -7.64 12.75
N MET A 12 9.54 -7.89 11.92
CA MET A 12 8.21 -7.27 11.96
C MET A 12 7.15 -8.33 12.20
N THR A 13 6.08 -7.98 12.90
CA THR A 13 4.88 -8.82 13.02
C THR A 13 3.86 -8.34 12.02
N TRP A 14 3.61 -9.15 11.00
CA TRP A 14 2.61 -8.91 9.96
C TRP A 14 1.26 -9.46 10.39
N THR A 15 0.21 -8.68 10.19
CA THR A 15 -1.18 -9.15 10.26
C THR A 15 -1.65 -9.42 8.85
N VAL A 16 -2.05 -10.66 8.57
CA VAL A 16 -2.53 -11.08 7.26
C VAL A 16 -3.89 -11.75 7.41
N ARG A 17 -4.86 -11.31 6.62
CA ARG A 17 -6.17 -11.97 6.50
C ARG A 17 -6.15 -12.88 5.29
N VAL A 18 -6.64 -14.10 5.47
CA VAL A 18 -6.78 -15.07 4.37
C VAL A 18 -8.22 -15.54 4.32
N ALA A 19 -8.81 -15.52 3.13
CA ALA A 19 -10.19 -15.95 2.92
C ALA A 19 -10.35 -16.63 1.56
N GLY A 20 -11.37 -17.47 1.43
CA GLY A 20 -11.67 -18.15 0.17
C GLY A 20 -10.73 -19.32 -0.15
N HIS A 21 -10.84 -19.80 -1.37
CA HIS A 21 -10.07 -20.94 -1.90
C HIS A 21 -9.83 -20.75 -3.41
N GLY A 22 -8.91 -21.51 -3.98
CA GLY A 22 -8.54 -21.40 -5.39
C GLY A 22 -7.22 -20.64 -5.60
N PRO A 23 -6.98 -20.06 -6.80
CA PRO A 23 -5.75 -19.36 -7.10
C PRO A 23 -5.51 -18.19 -6.14
N PRO A 24 -4.27 -17.97 -5.66
CA PRO A 24 -4.00 -16.92 -4.71
C PRO A 24 -4.03 -15.53 -5.34
N VAL A 25 -4.67 -14.57 -4.65
CA VAL A 25 -4.70 -13.14 -4.99
C VAL A 25 -4.24 -12.33 -3.77
N LEU A 26 -3.23 -11.50 -3.96
CA LEU A 26 -2.69 -10.59 -2.95
C LEU A 26 -3.31 -9.19 -3.12
N LEU A 27 -3.93 -8.65 -2.08
CA LEU A 27 -4.55 -7.33 -2.09
C LEU A 27 -3.77 -6.35 -1.20
N LEU A 28 -3.23 -5.27 -1.77
CA LEU A 28 -2.36 -4.29 -1.12
C LEU A 28 -3.04 -2.92 -1.05
N HIS A 29 -3.37 -2.47 0.15
CA HIS A 29 -4.09 -1.21 0.40
C HIS A 29 -3.22 0.04 0.21
N GLY A 30 -3.86 1.20 0.09
CA GLY A 30 -3.21 2.51 0.02
C GLY A 30 -2.76 3.03 1.40
N PHE A 31 -2.03 4.16 1.39
CA PHE A 31 -1.61 4.84 2.60
C PHE A 31 -2.82 5.21 3.48
N SER A 32 -2.65 5.13 4.78
CA SER A 32 -3.67 5.28 5.82
C SER A 32 -4.81 4.25 5.81
N GLY A 33 -4.76 3.27 4.89
CA GLY A 33 -5.68 2.14 4.82
C GLY A 33 -5.33 0.99 5.77
N SER A 34 -5.95 -0.15 5.53
CA SER A 34 -5.61 -1.48 6.08
C SER A 34 -6.22 -2.56 5.19
N GLY A 35 -6.04 -3.83 5.51
CA GLY A 35 -6.73 -4.92 4.80
C GLY A 35 -8.25 -4.79 4.77
N LEU A 36 -8.84 -4.01 5.68
CA LEU A 36 -10.29 -3.72 5.69
C LEU A 36 -10.74 -2.81 4.54
N SER A 37 -9.82 -2.11 3.87
CA SER A 37 -10.13 -1.29 2.70
C SER A 37 -10.69 -2.12 1.55
N TRP A 38 -10.38 -3.41 1.49
CA TRP A 38 -10.80 -4.34 0.45
C TRP A 38 -12.14 -5.04 0.71
N ALA A 39 -12.93 -4.58 1.68
CA ALA A 39 -14.24 -5.17 1.98
C ALA A 39 -15.19 -5.22 0.77
N GLY A 40 -15.08 -4.27 -0.16
CA GLY A 40 -15.84 -4.25 -1.43
C GLY A 40 -15.46 -5.38 -2.40
N LEU A 41 -14.31 -6.04 -2.20
CA LEU A 41 -13.85 -7.19 -2.99
C LEU A 41 -14.07 -8.54 -2.28
N ALA A 42 -14.90 -8.60 -1.25
CA ALA A 42 -15.15 -9.84 -0.50
C ALA A 42 -15.64 -10.99 -1.41
N GLY A 43 -16.38 -10.70 -2.49
CA GLY A 43 -16.83 -11.66 -3.50
C GLY A 43 -15.69 -12.38 -4.26
N LEU A 44 -14.47 -11.84 -4.28
CA LEU A 44 -13.32 -12.55 -4.85
C LEU A 44 -13.04 -13.87 -4.12
N GLY A 45 -13.36 -13.97 -2.82
CA GLY A 45 -13.18 -15.18 -2.02
C GLY A 45 -14.01 -16.39 -2.47
N GLU A 46 -14.99 -16.20 -3.33
CA GLU A 46 -15.77 -17.30 -3.95
C GLU A 46 -14.95 -18.05 -5.01
N ARG A 47 -13.96 -17.41 -5.62
CA ARG A 47 -13.17 -17.95 -6.73
C ARG A 47 -11.67 -17.98 -6.46
N PHE A 48 -11.20 -17.19 -5.53
CA PHE A 48 -9.79 -17.00 -5.23
C PHE A 48 -9.48 -17.16 -3.75
N ARG A 49 -8.29 -17.62 -3.45
CA ARG A 49 -7.73 -17.52 -2.10
C ARG A 49 -7.15 -16.11 -1.93
N VAL A 50 -7.89 -15.25 -1.25
CA VAL A 50 -7.55 -13.83 -1.07
C VAL A 50 -6.63 -13.67 0.12
N ILE A 51 -5.45 -13.08 -0.09
CA ILE A 51 -4.42 -12.80 0.91
C ILE A 51 -4.34 -11.28 1.07
N VAL A 52 -4.65 -10.78 2.27
CA VAL A 52 -4.78 -9.35 2.53
C VAL A 52 -3.94 -8.96 3.74
N PRO A 53 -2.67 -8.57 3.54
CA PRO A 53 -1.85 -8.04 4.61
C PRO A 53 -2.26 -6.61 4.99
N ASP A 54 -2.11 -6.28 6.26
CA ASP A 54 -1.93 -4.89 6.66
C ASP A 54 -0.46 -4.53 6.34
N LEU A 55 -0.22 -3.46 5.58
CA LEU A 55 1.13 -3.04 5.17
C LEU A 55 1.92 -2.44 6.35
N PRO A 56 3.26 -2.37 6.29
CA PRO A 56 4.08 -1.83 7.37
C PRO A 56 3.60 -0.47 7.88
N GLY A 57 3.44 -0.35 9.19
CA GLY A 57 2.94 0.86 9.84
C GLY A 57 1.43 1.06 9.79
N HIS A 58 0.66 0.08 9.27
CA HIS A 58 -0.80 0.16 9.14
C HIS A 58 -1.49 -1.00 9.85
N GLY A 59 -2.72 -0.74 10.28
CA GLY A 59 -3.59 -1.74 10.89
C GLY A 59 -2.90 -2.49 12.04
N GLY A 60 -2.79 -3.80 11.92
CA GLY A 60 -2.15 -4.66 12.93
C GLY A 60 -0.71 -5.06 12.61
N THR A 61 -0.11 -4.53 11.54
CA THR A 61 1.29 -4.79 11.16
C THR A 61 2.20 -3.70 11.72
N GLY A 62 3.22 -4.13 12.45
CA GLY A 62 4.19 -3.22 13.05
C GLY A 62 5.42 -3.95 13.57
N TRP A 63 6.39 -3.17 14.01
CA TRP A 63 7.57 -3.67 14.71
C TRP A 63 7.31 -3.66 16.22
N GLU A 64 7.88 -4.61 16.93
CA GLU A 64 7.88 -4.55 18.39
C GLU A 64 8.67 -3.30 18.79
N ALA A 65 8.07 -2.46 19.62
CA ALA A 65 8.83 -1.44 20.32
C ALA A 65 9.98 -2.14 21.04
N ALA A 66 11.20 -1.58 20.98
CA ALA A 66 12.26 -2.01 21.88
C ALA A 66 11.67 -2.02 23.31
N PRO A 67 11.97 -3.03 24.15
CA PRO A 67 11.49 -3.03 25.52
C PRO A 67 11.81 -1.66 26.11
N ALA A 68 10.79 -0.99 26.63
CA ALA A 68 10.96 0.27 27.34
C ALA A 68 11.97 0.00 28.46
N GLY A 69 13.15 0.56 28.37
CA GLY A 69 14.04 0.63 29.51
C GLY A 69 13.27 1.37 30.61
N ASP A 70 13.38 0.89 31.87
CA ASP A 70 12.69 1.40 33.05
C ASP A 70 13.08 2.86 33.39
N GLY A 71 12.97 3.76 32.42
CA GLY A 71 13.27 5.20 32.50
C GLY A 71 12.06 6.03 32.17
N ASP A 72 11.68 6.87 33.10
CA ASP A 72 10.62 7.88 33.09
C ASP A 72 10.52 8.65 31.75
N ALA A 73 9.44 8.37 30.97
CA ALA A 73 9.20 8.98 29.66
C ALA A 73 8.51 10.36 29.82
N GLY A 74 9.24 11.35 30.27
CA GLY A 74 8.85 12.75 30.16
C GLY A 74 8.82 13.26 28.70
N ALA A 75 8.25 14.44 28.46
CA ALA A 75 8.04 15.05 27.12
C ALA A 75 9.27 15.07 26.18
N ALA A 76 10.49 14.90 26.68
CA ALA A 76 11.70 14.67 25.90
C ALA A 76 11.72 13.29 25.19
N GLY A 77 10.90 12.32 25.65
CA GLY A 77 10.79 10.98 25.07
C GLY A 77 10.11 10.95 23.71
N ALA A 78 9.15 11.84 23.43
CA ALA A 78 8.41 11.84 22.16
C ALA A 78 9.32 12.17 20.96
N ALA A 79 10.22 13.14 21.08
CA ALA A 79 11.17 13.49 20.04
C ALA A 79 12.21 12.35 19.81
N GLY A 80 12.66 11.69 20.86
CA GLY A 80 13.56 10.54 20.80
C GLY A 80 12.88 9.30 20.20
N VAL A 81 11.62 9.06 20.52
CA VAL A 81 10.82 7.95 19.97
C VAL A 81 10.52 8.18 18.50
N VAL A 82 10.26 9.43 18.11
CA VAL A 82 10.11 9.81 16.68
C VAL A 82 11.44 9.60 15.96
N GLY A 83 12.57 10.01 16.53
CA GLY A 83 13.90 9.74 15.99
C GLY A 83 14.12 8.24 15.80
N ALA A 84 13.92 7.43 16.83
CA ALA A 84 14.13 5.99 16.79
C ALA A 84 13.16 5.23 15.87
N ALA A 85 11.92 5.70 15.70
CA ALA A 85 10.95 5.14 14.75
C ALA A 85 11.24 5.55 13.30
N ILE A 86 11.95 6.67 13.12
CA ILE A 86 12.33 7.26 11.83
C ILE A 86 13.78 6.86 11.49
N GLU A 87 14.60 6.53 12.46
CA GLU A 87 15.98 6.10 12.23
C GLU A 87 16.08 4.72 11.56
N ALA A 88 17.14 4.56 10.76
CA ALA A 88 17.47 3.33 10.06
C ALA A 88 17.63 2.14 11.01
N PRO A 89 17.50 0.89 10.51
CA PRO A 89 17.59 -0.31 11.33
C PRO A 89 18.90 -0.38 12.10
N ALA A 90 18.84 -0.99 13.30
CA ALA A 90 20.02 -1.24 14.10
C ALA A 90 21.12 -1.86 13.26
N THR A 91 22.31 -1.29 13.33
CA THR A 91 23.52 -1.76 12.65
C THR A 91 23.75 -3.24 12.93
N GLY A 92 23.77 -4.06 11.87
CA GLY A 92 24.01 -5.51 11.97
C GLY A 92 22.93 -6.39 11.34
N ALA A 93 21.82 -5.83 10.84
CA ALA A 93 20.84 -6.59 10.06
C ALA A 93 21.40 -6.89 8.64
N PRO A 94 21.17 -8.10 8.10
CA PRO A 94 21.64 -8.47 6.76
C PRO A 94 21.04 -7.62 5.61
N ASP A 95 19.98 -6.85 5.90
CA ASP A 95 19.35 -5.91 4.99
C ASP A 95 19.20 -4.55 5.69
N ALA A 96 20.00 -3.57 5.28
CA ALA A 96 20.04 -2.22 5.83
C ALA A 96 18.85 -1.33 5.40
N ARG A 97 17.97 -1.81 4.50
CA ARG A 97 16.80 -1.02 4.06
C ARG A 97 15.79 -0.83 5.19
N PRO A 98 15.18 0.37 5.32
CA PRO A 98 14.13 0.61 6.31
C PRO A 98 12.96 -0.38 6.17
N ARG A 99 12.41 -0.84 7.30
CA ARG A 99 11.37 -1.88 7.30
C ARG A 99 10.09 -1.50 6.57
N ALA A 100 9.77 -0.21 6.50
CA ALA A 100 8.60 0.30 5.78
C ALA A 100 8.92 0.81 4.36
N SER A 101 10.13 0.58 3.84
CA SER A 101 10.45 0.95 2.46
C SER A 101 9.64 0.09 1.47
N VAL A 102 9.42 0.63 0.28
CA VAL A 102 8.69 -0.07 -0.80
C VAL A 102 9.41 -1.36 -1.19
N GLU A 103 10.73 -1.29 -1.31
CA GLU A 103 11.60 -2.39 -1.72
C GLU A 103 11.57 -3.53 -0.69
N ARG A 104 11.76 -3.19 0.59
CA ARG A 104 11.73 -4.19 1.67
C ARG A 104 10.35 -4.80 1.82
N THR A 105 9.31 -3.99 1.72
CA THR A 105 7.92 -4.46 1.80
C THR A 105 7.60 -5.45 0.68
N ALA A 106 8.08 -5.20 -0.55
CA ALA A 106 7.90 -6.12 -1.68
C ALA A 106 8.58 -7.48 -1.41
N ASP A 107 9.82 -7.49 -0.91
CA ASP A 107 10.54 -8.72 -0.57
C ASP A 107 9.86 -9.49 0.57
N ASP A 108 9.42 -8.80 1.62
CA ASP A 108 8.71 -9.43 2.73
C ASP A 108 7.36 -10.03 2.28
N LEU A 109 6.65 -9.39 1.35
CA LEU A 109 5.42 -9.92 0.76
C LEU A 109 5.69 -11.18 -0.08
N ALA A 110 6.81 -11.25 -0.79
CA ALA A 110 7.20 -12.48 -1.50
C ALA A 110 7.46 -13.63 -0.51
N VAL A 111 8.10 -13.36 0.64
CA VAL A 111 8.28 -14.36 1.70
C VAL A 111 6.94 -14.79 2.29
N ILE A 112 6.03 -13.83 2.58
CA ILE A 112 4.68 -14.12 3.09
C ILE A 112 3.91 -15.01 2.12
N ALA A 113 3.91 -14.67 0.82
CA ALA A 113 3.23 -15.45 -0.21
C ALA A 113 3.70 -16.91 -0.21
N ARG A 114 5.01 -17.14 -0.26
CA ARG A 114 5.61 -18.49 -0.23
C ARG A 114 5.29 -19.26 1.05
N ARG A 115 5.36 -18.60 2.23
CA ARG A 115 4.96 -19.21 3.52
C ARG A 115 3.49 -19.61 3.56
N LEU A 116 2.65 -18.93 2.81
CA LEU A 116 1.25 -19.27 2.66
C LEU A 116 1.00 -20.26 1.49
N GLY A 117 2.04 -20.85 0.92
CA GLY A 117 1.93 -21.82 -0.18
C GLY A 117 1.47 -21.19 -1.49
N ALA A 118 1.85 -19.94 -1.75
CA ALA A 118 1.60 -19.26 -3.02
C ALA A 118 2.93 -19.06 -3.77
N ASP A 119 3.31 -20.04 -4.61
CA ASP A 119 4.50 -19.93 -5.47
C ASP A 119 4.27 -18.99 -6.66
N ARG A 120 3.00 -18.82 -7.08
CA ARG A 120 2.55 -17.81 -8.05
C ARG A 120 1.21 -17.23 -7.58
N LEU A 121 1.02 -15.93 -7.76
CA LEU A 121 -0.20 -15.22 -7.36
C LEU A 121 -0.55 -14.08 -8.33
N ASP A 122 -1.77 -13.63 -8.26
CA ASP A 122 -2.18 -12.35 -8.83
C ASP A 122 -2.02 -11.26 -7.77
N ALA A 123 -1.56 -10.09 -8.16
CA ALA A 123 -1.40 -8.96 -7.24
C ALA A 123 -2.33 -7.80 -7.64
N VAL A 124 -3.05 -7.27 -6.67
CA VAL A 124 -3.90 -6.07 -6.81
C VAL A 124 -3.41 -5.04 -5.80
N GLY A 125 -3.01 -3.88 -6.25
CA GLY A 125 -2.54 -2.81 -5.38
C GLY A 125 -3.23 -1.48 -5.65
N TYR A 126 -3.50 -0.72 -4.58
CA TYR A 126 -4.05 0.62 -4.65
C TYR A 126 -3.03 1.66 -4.18
N SER A 127 -2.77 2.69 -4.97
CA SER A 127 -1.95 3.87 -4.65
C SER A 127 -0.56 3.47 -4.06
N MET A 128 -0.33 3.58 -2.76
CA MET A 128 0.87 3.06 -2.10
C MET A 128 1.02 1.55 -2.34
N GLY A 129 -0.05 0.77 -2.18
CA GLY A 129 -0.06 -0.66 -2.46
C GLY A 129 0.21 -0.98 -3.93
N ALA A 130 -0.18 -0.09 -4.87
CA ALA A 130 0.14 -0.25 -6.28
C ALA A 130 1.64 -0.08 -6.56
N ARG A 131 2.31 0.87 -5.88
CA ARG A 131 3.78 1.02 -5.97
C ARG A 131 4.51 -0.21 -5.45
N ILE A 132 4.02 -0.77 -4.34
CA ILE A 132 4.57 -1.99 -3.76
C ILE A 132 4.30 -3.20 -4.67
N ALA A 133 3.10 -3.33 -5.24
CA ALA A 133 2.76 -4.40 -6.19
C ALA A 133 3.61 -4.31 -7.47
N LEU A 134 3.85 -3.10 -7.97
CA LEU A 134 4.73 -2.85 -9.12
C LEU A 134 6.16 -3.28 -8.80
N ARG A 135 6.71 -2.85 -7.65
CA ARG A 135 8.04 -3.28 -7.21
C ARG A 135 8.12 -4.80 -7.02
N LEU A 136 7.08 -5.43 -6.46
CA LEU A 136 7.00 -6.89 -6.32
C LEU A 136 7.07 -7.59 -7.68
N ALA A 137 6.35 -7.09 -8.69
CA ALA A 137 6.36 -7.68 -10.02
C ALA A 137 7.71 -7.54 -10.73
N ILE A 138 8.44 -6.44 -10.49
CA ILE A 138 9.79 -6.21 -11.03
C ILE A 138 10.81 -7.11 -10.30
N ALA A 139 10.79 -7.13 -8.95
CA ALA A 139 11.79 -7.85 -8.17
C ALA A 139 11.56 -9.37 -8.13
N HIS A 140 10.32 -9.83 -8.29
CA HIS A 140 9.92 -11.24 -8.21
C HIS A 140 9.02 -11.62 -9.39
N PRO A 141 9.51 -11.55 -10.65
CA PRO A 141 8.69 -11.77 -11.85
C PRO A 141 8.07 -13.17 -11.92
N ASP A 142 8.72 -14.17 -11.34
CA ASP A 142 8.21 -15.55 -11.29
C ASP A 142 7.01 -15.70 -10.33
N LEU A 143 6.89 -14.81 -9.34
CA LEU A 143 5.83 -14.85 -8.34
C LEU A 143 4.54 -14.22 -8.86
N VAL A 144 4.61 -13.10 -9.61
CA VAL A 144 3.43 -12.35 -10.04
C VAL A 144 2.93 -12.86 -11.39
N ARG A 145 1.76 -13.50 -11.38
CA ARG A 145 1.11 -14.05 -12.57
C ARG A 145 0.36 -12.98 -13.37
N ARG A 146 -0.40 -12.14 -12.68
CA ARG A 146 -1.13 -10.98 -13.21
C ARG A 146 -1.01 -9.81 -12.23
N LEU A 147 -1.02 -8.60 -12.75
CA LEU A 147 -0.86 -7.40 -11.96
C LEU A 147 -2.01 -6.42 -12.21
N VAL A 148 -2.70 -6.00 -11.15
CA VAL A 148 -3.70 -4.93 -11.19
C VAL A 148 -3.20 -3.77 -10.36
N LEU A 149 -3.09 -2.61 -10.98
CA LEU A 149 -2.58 -1.38 -10.37
C LEU A 149 -3.67 -0.30 -10.39
N GLU A 150 -4.23 0.03 -9.24
CA GLU A 150 -5.19 1.11 -9.08
C GLU A 150 -4.49 2.40 -8.67
N ALA A 151 -4.65 3.44 -9.47
CA ALA A 151 -4.03 4.76 -9.27
C ALA A 151 -2.52 4.68 -8.97
N PRO A 152 -1.72 3.95 -9.79
CA PRO A 152 -0.30 3.75 -9.54
C PRO A 152 0.53 5.00 -9.79
N SER A 153 1.78 4.93 -9.32
CA SER A 153 2.87 5.82 -9.70
C SER A 153 4.17 5.01 -9.74
N ALA A 154 5.04 5.29 -10.67
CA ALA A 154 6.40 4.73 -10.71
C ALA A 154 7.38 5.47 -9.77
N GLY A 155 6.89 6.37 -8.92
CA GLY A 155 7.73 7.21 -8.08
C GLY A 155 8.03 8.56 -8.73
N ILE A 156 9.10 9.22 -8.29
CA ILE A 156 9.52 10.55 -8.76
C ILE A 156 10.94 10.44 -9.33
N ALA A 157 11.11 10.58 -10.64
CA ALA A 157 12.41 10.42 -11.31
C ALA A 157 13.40 11.53 -10.93
N GLY A 158 12.95 12.80 -10.88
CA GLY A 158 13.82 13.94 -10.61
C GLY A 158 14.33 14.00 -9.16
N ALA A 159 15.64 14.02 -8.95
CA ALA A 159 16.23 14.02 -7.61
C ALA A 159 15.80 15.20 -6.72
N ALA A 160 15.71 16.42 -7.30
CA ALA A 160 15.24 17.59 -6.57
C ALA A 160 13.77 17.45 -6.12
N ALA A 161 12.88 17.03 -7.02
CA ALA A 161 11.46 16.81 -6.72
C ALA A 161 11.27 15.64 -5.71
N ARG A 162 12.13 14.61 -5.76
CA ARG A 162 12.16 13.55 -4.74
C ARG A 162 12.51 14.09 -3.36
N ALA A 163 13.57 14.91 -3.28
CA ALA A 163 14.00 15.51 -2.01
C ALA A 163 12.92 16.43 -1.42
N GLU A 164 12.27 17.24 -2.25
CA GLU A 164 11.15 18.10 -1.85
C GLU A 164 9.98 17.24 -1.32
N ARG A 165 9.64 16.17 -2.03
CA ARG A 165 8.59 15.25 -1.59
C ARG A 165 8.96 14.54 -0.29
N ALA A 166 10.20 14.10 -0.11
CA ALA A 166 10.68 13.49 1.13
C ALA A 166 10.59 14.46 2.30
N ALA A 167 10.95 15.74 2.10
CA ALA A 167 10.81 16.77 3.11
C ALA A 167 9.33 17.01 3.50
N ALA A 168 8.43 17.05 2.51
CA ALA A 168 6.99 17.18 2.75
C ALA A 168 6.41 15.98 3.50
N ASP A 169 6.83 14.76 3.16
CA ASP A 169 6.41 13.53 3.85
C ASP A 169 6.96 13.47 5.28
N ALA A 170 8.19 13.94 5.52
CA ALA A 170 8.77 14.09 6.88
C ALA A 170 8.01 15.12 7.72
N GLU A 171 7.55 16.23 7.13
CA GLU A 171 6.71 17.20 7.82
C GLU A 171 5.34 16.61 8.20
N ARG A 172 4.70 15.89 7.27
CA ARG A 172 3.45 15.17 7.58
C ARG A 172 3.64 14.13 8.68
N ALA A 173 4.78 13.44 8.71
CA ALA A 173 5.13 12.49 9.75
C ALA A 173 5.25 13.17 11.13
N ARG A 174 5.89 14.35 11.21
CA ARG A 174 5.94 15.14 12.45
C ARG A 174 4.56 15.56 12.93
N LEU A 175 3.72 16.03 12.00
CA LEU A 175 2.35 16.45 12.32
C LEU A 175 1.49 15.30 12.84
N VAL A 176 1.53 14.12 12.22
CA VAL A 176 0.73 12.97 12.68
C VAL A 176 1.16 12.50 14.08
N VAL A 177 2.45 12.58 14.41
CA VAL A 177 2.94 12.22 15.75
C VAL A 177 2.60 13.31 16.77
N GLY A 178 2.78 14.59 16.43
CA GLY A 178 2.57 15.71 17.36
C GLY A 178 1.10 16.01 17.64
N GLU A 179 0.23 15.88 16.62
CA GLU A 179 -1.18 16.23 16.74
C GLU A 179 -2.12 15.03 16.88
N GLY A 180 -1.58 13.83 16.65
CA GLY A 180 -2.30 12.58 16.79
C GLY A 180 -3.16 12.20 15.57
N ILE A 181 -3.72 10.99 15.64
CA ILE A 181 -4.42 10.36 14.50
C ILE A 181 -5.68 11.11 14.08
N GLU A 182 -6.42 11.71 15.01
CA GLU A 182 -7.67 12.42 14.73
C GLU A 182 -7.43 13.71 13.93
N ALA A 183 -6.42 14.47 14.30
CA ALA A 183 -6.06 15.70 13.56
C ALA A 183 -5.51 15.35 12.18
N PHE A 184 -4.67 14.31 12.10
CA PHE A 184 -4.16 13.81 10.84
C PHE A 184 -5.29 13.35 9.92
N ALA A 185 -6.23 12.53 10.41
CA ALA A 185 -7.33 12.00 9.60
C ALA A 185 -8.18 13.12 8.99
N ARG A 186 -8.50 14.17 9.78
CA ARG A 186 -9.23 15.34 9.26
C ARG A 186 -8.49 16.09 8.16
N ARG A 187 -7.16 16.28 8.30
CA ARG A 187 -6.34 16.95 7.27
C ARG A 187 -6.21 16.09 6.03
N TRP A 188 -5.98 14.79 6.22
CA TRP A 188 -5.83 13.84 5.12
C TRP A 188 -7.10 13.75 4.28
N GLU A 189 -8.28 13.78 4.91
CA GLU A 189 -9.57 13.79 4.22
C GLU A 189 -9.81 15.06 3.37
N ALA A 190 -9.11 16.14 3.65
CA ALA A 190 -9.16 17.40 2.89
C ALA A 190 -8.17 17.43 1.71
N GLU A 191 -7.28 16.43 1.59
CA GLU A 191 -6.34 16.38 0.47
C GLU A 191 -7.07 16.21 -0.87
N PRO A 192 -6.67 16.95 -1.91
CA PRO A 192 -7.33 16.89 -3.23
C PRO A 192 -7.43 15.48 -3.81
N VAL A 193 -6.48 14.62 -3.51
CA VAL A 193 -6.47 13.20 -3.94
C VAL A 193 -7.62 12.40 -3.34
N LEU A 194 -8.22 12.85 -2.23
CA LEU A 194 -9.38 12.19 -1.59
C LEU A 194 -10.72 12.92 -1.84
N ALA A 195 -10.76 13.89 -2.75
CA ALA A 195 -11.98 14.65 -3.05
C ALA A 195 -13.16 13.73 -3.45
N GLY A 196 -12.88 12.64 -4.17
CA GLY A 196 -13.89 11.63 -4.53
C GLY A 196 -14.52 10.94 -3.32
N GLU A 197 -13.73 10.65 -2.27
CA GLU A 197 -14.25 10.07 -1.04
C GLU A 197 -15.18 11.04 -0.26
N ALA A 198 -14.92 12.35 -0.33
CA ALA A 198 -15.78 13.35 0.31
C ALA A 198 -17.20 13.38 -0.25
N ALA A 199 -17.37 12.99 -1.52
CA ALA A 199 -18.66 12.88 -2.20
C ALA A 199 -19.41 11.57 -1.92
N LEU A 200 -18.80 10.61 -1.20
CA LEU A 200 -19.45 9.34 -0.86
C LEU A 200 -20.64 9.52 0.09
N PRO A 201 -21.62 8.59 0.04
CA PRO A 201 -22.65 8.47 1.08
C PRO A 201 -22.04 8.33 2.48
N ALA A 202 -22.79 8.66 3.51
CA ALA A 202 -22.30 8.70 4.90
C ALA A 202 -21.66 7.38 5.37
N ALA A 203 -22.30 6.24 5.09
CA ALA A 203 -21.84 4.95 5.59
C ALA A 203 -20.49 4.50 5.01
N PRO A 204 -20.24 4.49 3.68
CA PRO A 204 -18.91 4.18 3.14
C PRO A 204 -17.86 5.22 3.56
N ARG A 205 -18.19 6.51 3.64
CA ARG A 205 -17.27 7.55 4.11
C ARG A 205 -16.85 7.32 5.56
N GLU A 206 -17.80 7.01 6.47
CA GLU A 206 -17.48 6.71 7.87
C GLU A 206 -16.62 5.44 8.00
N ARG A 207 -16.85 4.44 7.16
CA ARG A 207 -15.98 3.25 7.12
C ARG A 207 -14.54 3.61 6.78
N GLN A 208 -14.29 4.48 5.79
CA GLN A 208 -12.94 4.93 5.47
C GLN A 208 -12.30 5.71 6.62
N ARG A 209 -13.08 6.57 7.29
CA ARG A 209 -12.64 7.26 8.51
C ARG A 209 -12.24 6.30 9.62
N ALA A 210 -13.08 5.32 9.90
CA ALA A 210 -12.81 4.32 10.94
C ALA A 210 -11.51 3.54 10.65
N ILE A 211 -11.28 3.17 9.37
CA ILE A 211 -10.04 2.51 8.95
C ILE A 211 -8.82 3.41 9.20
N ARG A 212 -8.88 4.69 8.82
CA ARG A 212 -7.78 5.66 9.05
C ARG A 212 -7.45 5.82 10.52
N ARG A 213 -8.49 5.99 11.36
CA ARG A 213 -8.35 6.20 12.81
C ARG A 213 -7.84 4.98 13.56
N ALA A 214 -7.96 3.79 12.97
CA ALA A 214 -7.43 2.55 13.55
C ALA A 214 -5.91 2.41 13.40
N ASN A 215 -5.25 3.31 12.66
CA ASN A 215 -3.80 3.32 12.53
C ASN A 215 -3.13 4.04 13.71
N THR A 216 -1.86 3.78 13.93
CA THR A 216 -1.06 4.48 14.93
C THR A 216 -0.30 5.65 14.33
N PRO A 217 -0.13 6.78 15.07
CA PRO A 217 0.67 7.91 14.60
C PRO A 217 2.08 7.52 14.19
N LEU A 218 2.78 6.71 14.99
CA LEU A 218 4.14 6.26 14.72
C LEU A 218 4.21 5.34 13.49
N GLY A 219 3.22 4.46 13.30
CA GLY A 219 3.13 3.61 12.12
C GLY A 219 2.98 4.41 10.83
N LEU A 220 2.04 5.38 10.81
CA LEU A 220 1.86 6.25 9.65
C LEU A 220 3.08 7.14 9.40
N ALA A 221 3.73 7.65 10.44
CA ALA A 221 4.94 8.45 10.32
C ALA A 221 6.07 7.65 9.64
N ALA A 222 6.32 6.42 10.09
CA ALA A 222 7.33 5.55 9.48
C ALA A 222 6.99 5.20 8.03
N SER A 223 5.71 4.96 7.72
CA SER A 223 5.27 4.72 6.34
C SER A 223 5.47 5.94 5.44
N LEU A 224 5.22 7.16 5.93
CA LEU A 224 5.49 8.40 5.20
C LEU A 224 6.98 8.58 4.89
N VAL A 225 7.82 8.42 5.92
CA VAL A 225 9.27 8.69 5.79
C VAL A 225 9.98 7.63 4.94
N HIS A 226 9.61 6.37 5.07
CA HIS A 226 10.32 5.26 4.45
C HIS A 226 9.61 4.65 3.24
N GLY A 227 8.27 4.69 3.20
CA GLY A 227 7.45 4.17 2.10
C GLY A 227 6.87 5.26 1.20
N GLY A 228 7.16 6.54 1.47
CA GLY A 228 6.72 7.68 0.67
C GLY A 228 7.33 7.70 -0.74
N GLN A 229 6.71 8.43 -1.66
CA GLN A 229 7.24 8.56 -3.04
C GLN A 229 8.59 9.27 -3.10
N GLY A 230 8.92 10.09 -2.09
CA GLY A 230 10.22 10.76 -1.99
C GLY A 230 11.34 9.83 -1.51
N ALA A 231 11.00 8.73 -0.83
CA ALA A 231 11.96 7.79 -0.25
C ALA A 231 12.20 6.56 -1.14
N MET A 232 11.22 6.18 -1.96
CA MET A 232 11.34 5.01 -2.83
C MET A 232 12.28 5.25 -4.02
N GLU A 233 12.89 4.18 -4.49
CA GLU A 233 13.61 4.18 -5.77
C GLU A 233 12.62 4.41 -6.92
N PRO A 234 12.92 5.30 -7.88
CA PRO A 234 12.09 5.49 -9.06
C PRO A 234 12.05 4.23 -9.93
N LEU A 235 10.87 3.86 -10.42
CA LEU A 235 10.66 2.63 -11.21
C LEU A 235 10.42 2.90 -12.69
N GLN A 236 10.54 4.15 -13.17
CA GLN A 236 10.29 4.51 -14.56
C GLN A 236 11.15 3.68 -15.54
N ASP A 237 12.43 3.54 -15.25
CA ASP A 237 13.39 2.82 -16.09
C ASP A 237 13.22 1.29 -16.04
N HIS A 238 12.42 0.80 -15.06
CA HIS A 238 12.15 -0.62 -14.84
C HIS A 238 10.76 -1.07 -15.30
N LEU A 239 9.91 -0.17 -15.80
CA LEU A 239 8.55 -0.51 -16.21
C LEU A 239 8.54 -1.56 -17.33
N ALA A 240 9.51 -1.50 -18.24
CA ALA A 240 9.65 -2.46 -19.33
C ALA A 240 10.03 -3.89 -18.87
N GLU A 241 10.50 -4.05 -17.64
CA GLU A 241 10.86 -5.35 -17.04
C GLU A 241 9.64 -6.11 -16.50
N VAL A 242 8.47 -5.46 -16.38
CA VAL A 242 7.24 -6.10 -15.89
C VAL A 242 6.74 -7.11 -16.91
N ALA A 243 6.97 -8.40 -16.63
CA ALA A 243 6.58 -9.50 -17.50
C ALA A 243 5.10 -9.91 -17.35
N ALA A 244 4.48 -9.61 -16.20
CA ALA A 244 3.11 -9.98 -15.91
C ALA A 244 2.11 -9.17 -16.77
N PRO A 245 1.10 -9.80 -17.39
CA PRO A 245 -0.05 -9.06 -17.92
C PRO A 245 -0.59 -8.10 -16.87
N THR A 246 -0.75 -6.82 -17.25
CA THR A 246 -1.05 -5.75 -16.31
C THR A 246 -2.32 -5.01 -16.69
N LEU A 247 -3.19 -4.75 -15.70
CA LEU A 247 -4.33 -3.85 -15.80
C LEU A 247 -4.08 -2.63 -14.89
N VAL A 248 -3.99 -1.47 -15.50
CA VAL A 248 -3.94 -0.19 -14.78
C VAL A 248 -5.36 0.39 -14.73
N ILE A 249 -5.86 0.69 -13.53
CA ILE A 249 -7.18 1.28 -13.30
C ILE A 249 -6.98 2.67 -12.70
N VAL A 250 -7.65 3.68 -13.27
CA VAL A 250 -7.59 5.04 -12.75
C VAL A 250 -8.94 5.73 -12.92
N GLY A 251 -9.29 6.61 -11.98
CA GLY A 251 -10.49 7.43 -12.13
C GLY A 251 -10.33 8.54 -13.16
N ALA A 252 -11.41 8.87 -13.85
CA ALA A 252 -11.40 9.89 -14.89
C ALA A 252 -11.06 11.30 -14.35
N VAL A 253 -11.38 11.55 -13.06
CA VAL A 253 -11.15 12.84 -12.40
C VAL A 253 -10.07 12.74 -11.29
N ASP A 254 -9.25 11.69 -11.31
CA ASP A 254 -8.10 11.58 -10.41
C ASP A 254 -7.07 12.68 -10.72
N PRO A 255 -6.69 13.56 -9.77
CA PRO A 255 -5.66 14.56 -9.98
C PRO A 255 -4.28 13.95 -10.30
N ALA A 256 -4.06 12.67 -9.97
CA ALA A 256 -2.82 11.94 -10.26
C ALA A 256 -2.91 11.03 -11.52
N ARG A 257 -3.95 11.16 -12.34
CA ARG A 257 -4.24 10.31 -13.48
C ARG A 257 -3.06 10.16 -14.46
N SER A 258 -2.35 11.26 -14.74
CA SER A 258 -1.18 11.23 -15.65
C SER A 258 -0.09 10.26 -15.21
N ARG A 259 0.09 10.03 -13.90
CA ARG A 259 1.06 9.07 -13.37
C ARG A 259 0.64 7.63 -13.66
N ALA A 260 -0.66 7.34 -13.61
CA ALA A 260 -1.19 6.03 -13.97
C ALA A 260 -1.06 5.77 -15.48
N GLU A 261 -1.29 6.79 -16.29
CA GLU A 261 -1.09 6.74 -17.74
C GLU A 261 0.39 6.50 -18.10
N GLU A 262 1.32 7.15 -17.40
CA GLU A 262 2.77 6.92 -17.54
C GLU A 262 3.13 5.45 -17.23
N VAL A 263 2.63 4.90 -16.12
CA VAL A 263 2.87 3.50 -15.74
C VAL A 263 2.29 2.55 -16.80
N ALA A 264 1.07 2.80 -17.28
CA ALA A 264 0.45 1.98 -18.32
C ALA A 264 1.23 2.02 -19.65
N ALA A 265 1.75 3.18 -20.02
CA ALA A 265 2.53 3.35 -21.26
C ALA A 265 3.93 2.68 -21.16
N GLY A 266 4.51 2.60 -19.97
CA GLY A 266 5.83 2.00 -19.76
C GLY A 266 5.85 0.48 -19.65
N ILE A 267 4.71 -0.17 -19.35
CA ILE A 267 4.62 -1.63 -19.21
C ILE A 267 4.14 -2.26 -20.52
N PRO A 268 4.91 -3.16 -21.16
CA PRO A 268 4.61 -3.66 -22.52
C PRO A 268 3.25 -4.36 -22.68
N ALA A 269 2.80 -5.08 -21.65
CA ALA A 269 1.54 -5.84 -21.68
C ALA A 269 0.42 -5.15 -20.85
N ALA A 270 0.51 -3.84 -20.63
CA ALA A 270 -0.47 -3.13 -19.83
C ALA A 270 -1.70 -2.69 -20.66
N ARG A 271 -2.86 -2.81 -20.00
CA ARG A 271 -4.12 -2.21 -20.45
C ARG A 271 -4.52 -1.13 -19.46
N LEU A 272 -4.98 0.02 -19.97
CA LEU A 272 -5.48 1.11 -19.14
C LEU A 272 -7.01 1.11 -19.14
N ALA A 273 -7.62 1.10 -17.95
CA ALA A 273 -9.04 1.27 -17.73
C ALA A 273 -9.30 2.58 -16.97
N VAL A 274 -9.93 3.54 -17.63
CA VAL A 274 -10.36 4.80 -17.03
C VAL A 274 -11.80 4.65 -16.53
N VAL A 275 -12.04 4.88 -15.23
CA VAL A 275 -13.35 4.73 -14.61
C VAL A 275 -14.08 6.08 -14.57
N PRO A 276 -15.18 6.25 -15.35
CA PRO A 276 -15.92 7.51 -15.39
C PRO A 276 -16.47 7.91 -14.02
N GLY A 277 -16.34 9.17 -13.66
CA GLY A 277 -16.86 9.74 -12.43
C GLY A 277 -16.19 9.24 -11.14
N ALA A 278 -15.07 8.53 -11.26
CA ALA A 278 -14.21 8.19 -10.12
C ALA A 278 -13.00 9.11 -10.04
N GLY A 279 -12.56 9.41 -8.83
CA GLY A 279 -11.29 10.05 -8.49
C GLY A 279 -10.19 9.02 -8.23
N HIS A 280 -9.44 9.22 -7.13
CA HIS A 280 -8.25 8.43 -6.83
C HIS A 280 -8.54 7.00 -6.33
N ALA A 281 -9.74 6.74 -5.80
CA ALA A 281 -10.11 5.46 -5.19
C ALA A 281 -11.31 4.79 -5.90
N PRO A 282 -11.20 4.36 -7.18
CA PRO A 282 -12.27 3.66 -7.90
C PRO A 282 -12.90 2.50 -7.12
N HIS A 283 -12.10 1.73 -6.34
CA HIS A 283 -12.60 0.60 -5.52
C HIS A 283 -13.59 1.03 -4.43
N VAL A 284 -13.54 2.30 -3.99
CA VAL A 284 -14.47 2.87 -3.00
C VAL A 284 -15.56 3.69 -3.69
N GLU A 285 -15.20 4.45 -4.72
CA GLU A 285 -16.08 5.42 -5.36
C GLU A 285 -17.00 4.79 -6.41
N ARG A 286 -16.58 3.71 -7.05
CA ARG A 286 -17.32 2.94 -8.07
C ARG A 286 -17.07 1.43 -7.88
N PRO A 287 -17.44 0.86 -6.72
CA PRO A 287 -17.03 -0.49 -6.31
C PRO A 287 -17.47 -1.58 -7.28
N GLU A 288 -18.68 -1.50 -7.82
CA GLU A 288 -19.19 -2.50 -8.77
C GLU A 288 -18.38 -2.50 -10.07
N ARG A 289 -18.08 -1.31 -10.61
CA ARG A 289 -17.27 -1.19 -11.83
C ARG A 289 -15.84 -1.65 -11.61
N PHE A 290 -15.25 -1.29 -10.47
CA PHE A 290 -13.90 -1.73 -10.10
C PHE A 290 -13.85 -3.26 -9.95
N HIS A 291 -14.83 -3.85 -9.22
CA HIS A 291 -14.90 -5.29 -9.03
C HIS A 291 -15.02 -6.04 -10.36
N SER A 292 -15.91 -5.59 -11.28
CA SER A 292 -16.03 -6.20 -12.62
C SER A 292 -14.70 -6.18 -13.36
N LEU A 293 -14.02 -5.03 -13.43
CA LEU A 293 -12.74 -4.90 -14.13
C LEU A 293 -11.68 -5.85 -13.57
N VAL A 294 -11.58 -5.95 -12.23
CA VAL A 294 -10.63 -6.85 -11.57
C VAL A 294 -10.98 -8.31 -11.84
N LEU A 295 -12.24 -8.69 -11.63
CA LEU A 295 -12.68 -10.08 -11.79
C LEU A 295 -12.52 -10.56 -13.24
N ASP A 296 -12.95 -9.76 -14.21
CA ASP A 296 -12.82 -10.07 -15.63
C ASP A 296 -11.34 -10.32 -16.00
N PHE A 297 -10.45 -9.40 -15.56
CA PHE A 297 -9.02 -9.50 -15.83
C PHE A 297 -8.37 -10.73 -15.16
N LEU A 298 -8.72 -11.03 -13.91
CA LEU A 298 -8.15 -12.16 -13.18
C LEU A 298 -8.65 -13.52 -13.69
N THR A 299 -9.81 -13.57 -14.35
CA THR A 299 -10.42 -14.80 -14.88
C THR A 299 -10.17 -15.02 -16.38
N GLU A 300 -9.56 -14.08 -17.07
CA GLU A 300 -9.18 -14.25 -18.48
C GLU A 300 -8.29 -15.49 -18.65
N THR A 301 -8.64 -16.37 -19.59
CA THR A 301 -7.74 -17.43 -20.03
C THR A 301 -6.54 -16.82 -20.72
N ALA A 302 -5.34 -17.26 -20.35
CA ALA A 302 -4.15 -16.89 -21.12
C ALA A 302 -4.35 -17.38 -22.57
N ALA A 303 -4.27 -16.44 -23.51
CA ALA A 303 -4.34 -16.75 -24.93
C ALA A 303 -3.09 -17.51 -25.38
#